data_2e5ce470cda917c6ff8fb73d3e1a2a04
#
_entry.id   2e5ce470cda917c6ff8fb73d3e1a2a04
#
_cell.length_a   1.000
_cell.length_b   1.000
_cell.length_c   1.000
_cell.angle_alpha   90.00
_cell.angle_beta   90.00
_cell.angle_gamma   90.00
#
_symmetry.space_group_name_H-M   'P 1'
#
loop_
_entity.id
_entity.type
_entity.pdbx_description
1 polymer ?
#
loop_
_entity_poly.entity_id
_entity_poly.type
_entity_poly.pdbx_seq_one_letter_code
_entity_poly.pdbx_strand_id
1 'polypeptide(L)'
;MLDKLRNVIQRAFKKLLENDSFLLENDLHERAISHWFAVYLNDEIQDSFRKEKYNVDCEYNRDITRSDGRVKKAFLLRDEINAEFKNSYECQPLEYFGERSVYPDIIVHKRGSNADNLLVIEIKKSNSRFDNNFDIHKLEAYTRSEFKKDILKYKYGVFLVINVCSESPPSPKVFWFSEGKKIDQNVY
;
A
#
# COMPACT_ATOMS: atom_id res chain seq x y z
N MET A 1 6.98 12.49 -12.13
CA MET A 1 6.25 12.17 -10.88
C MET A 1 6.65 10.78 -10.38
N LEU A 2 6.46 9.73 -11.16
CA LEU A 2 6.78 8.35 -10.78
C LEU A 2 8.25 8.20 -10.35
N ASP A 3 9.22 8.67 -11.15
CA ASP A 3 10.65 8.56 -10.80
C ASP A 3 11.02 9.31 -9.51
N LYS A 4 10.34 10.42 -9.24
CA LYS A 4 10.52 11.14 -7.98
C LYS A 4 10.03 10.31 -6.78
N LEU A 5 8.91 9.59 -6.93
CA LEU A 5 8.40 8.68 -5.90
C LEU A 5 9.29 7.44 -5.73
N ARG A 6 9.82 6.89 -6.82
CA ARG A 6 10.81 5.80 -6.76
C ARG A 6 12.01 6.19 -5.89
N ASN A 7 12.58 7.37 -6.16
CA ASN A 7 13.70 7.90 -5.38
C ASN A 7 13.33 8.14 -3.91
N VAL A 8 12.12 8.61 -3.64
CA VAL A 8 11.61 8.80 -2.26
C VAL A 8 11.53 7.46 -1.52
N ILE A 9 10.93 6.44 -2.12
CA ILE A 9 10.84 5.09 -1.54
C ILE A 9 12.23 4.51 -1.27
N GLN A 10 13.14 4.64 -2.22
CA GLN A 10 14.51 4.15 -2.09
C GLN A 10 15.25 4.82 -0.92
N ARG A 11 15.15 6.15 -0.79
CA ARG A 11 15.78 6.89 0.31
C ARG A 11 15.15 6.56 1.67
N ALA A 12 13.82 6.43 1.72
CA ALA A 12 13.14 6.03 2.94
C ALA A 12 13.57 4.62 3.39
N PHE A 13 13.68 3.68 2.45
CA PHE A 13 14.15 2.34 2.76
C PHE A 13 15.63 2.32 3.21
N LYS A 14 16.48 3.12 2.56
CA LYS A 14 17.87 3.28 2.98
C LYS A 14 17.97 3.77 4.43
N LYS A 15 17.16 4.77 4.81
CA LYS A 15 17.10 5.25 6.20
C LYS A 15 16.65 4.16 7.18
N LEU A 16 15.67 3.33 6.79
CA LEU A 16 15.23 2.19 7.59
C LEU A 16 16.38 1.21 7.84
N LEU A 17 17.18 0.91 6.81
CA LEU A 17 18.35 0.04 6.95
C LEU A 17 19.45 0.66 7.82
N GLU A 18 19.69 1.96 7.68
CA GLU A 18 20.76 2.64 8.41
C GLU A 18 20.45 2.84 9.90
N ASN A 19 19.17 3.03 10.26
CA ASN A 19 18.79 3.40 11.63
C ASN A 19 18.06 2.29 12.39
N ASP A 20 17.36 1.39 11.69
CA ASP A 20 16.48 0.40 12.28
C ASP A 20 16.62 -1.00 11.64
N SER A 21 17.82 -1.36 11.14
CA SER A 21 18.10 -2.69 10.57
C SER A 21 17.73 -3.82 11.54
N PHE A 22 17.86 -3.57 12.83
CA PHE A 22 17.47 -4.50 13.91
C PHE A 22 16.05 -5.06 13.73
N LEU A 23 15.10 -4.26 13.22
CA LEU A 23 13.72 -4.70 12.98
C LEU A 23 13.65 -5.80 11.92
N LEU A 24 14.52 -5.71 10.90
CA LEU A 24 14.56 -6.64 9.79
C LEU A 24 15.38 -7.89 10.11
N GLU A 25 16.52 -7.71 10.75
CA GLU A 25 17.45 -8.77 11.16
C GLU A 25 16.79 -9.74 12.15
N ASN A 26 15.96 -9.21 13.06
CA ASN A 26 15.28 -9.99 14.10
C ASN A 26 13.81 -10.33 13.74
N ASP A 27 13.42 -10.17 12.49
CA ASP A 27 12.09 -10.54 11.99
C ASP A 27 10.93 -9.99 12.81
N LEU A 28 11.00 -8.72 13.21
CA LEU A 28 9.96 -8.12 14.04
C LEU A 28 8.63 -8.02 13.27
N HIS A 29 7.57 -7.70 14.01
CA HIS A 29 6.23 -7.65 13.47
C HIS A 29 6.13 -6.66 12.30
N GLU A 30 5.44 -7.05 11.22
CA GLU A 30 5.27 -6.26 9.99
C GLU A 30 4.80 -4.83 10.26
N ARG A 31 3.90 -4.64 11.24
CA ARG A 31 3.44 -3.30 11.65
C ARG A 31 4.55 -2.40 12.21
N ALA A 32 5.53 -2.97 12.93
CA ALA A 32 6.66 -2.17 13.42
C ALA A 32 7.54 -1.70 12.26
N ILE A 33 7.79 -2.57 11.30
CA ILE A 33 8.54 -2.26 10.08
C ILE A 33 7.79 -1.18 9.27
N SER A 34 6.48 -1.36 9.06
CA SER A 34 5.62 -0.41 8.34
C SER A 34 5.61 0.95 9.02
N HIS A 35 5.53 0.99 10.36
CA HIS A 35 5.55 2.24 11.12
C HIS A 35 6.84 3.04 10.87
N TRP A 36 8.01 2.42 11.07
CA TRP A 36 9.28 3.12 10.91
C TRP A 36 9.55 3.48 9.46
N PHE A 37 9.20 2.60 8.52
CA PHE A 37 9.25 2.95 7.10
C PHE A 37 8.38 4.17 6.79
N ALA A 38 7.17 4.27 7.36
CA ALA A 38 6.30 5.43 7.18
C ALA A 38 6.88 6.72 7.77
N VAL A 39 7.59 6.64 8.90
CA VAL A 39 8.29 7.79 9.50
C VAL A 39 9.34 8.32 8.51
N TYR A 40 10.20 7.45 7.99
CA TYR A 40 11.23 7.86 7.00
C TYR A 40 10.62 8.31 5.67
N LEU A 41 9.54 7.64 5.24
CA LEU A 41 8.80 8.05 4.05
C LEU A 41 8.20 9.46 4.21
N ASN A 42 7.66 9.77 5.39
CA ASN A 42 7.14 11.10 5.66
C ASN A 42 8.21 12.18 5.50
N ASP A 43 9.40 11.97 6.06
CA ASP A 43 10.51 12.93 5.91
C ASP A 43 10.86 13.17 4.45
N GLU A 44 10.97 12.09 3.67
CA GLU A 44 11.31 12.16 2.25
C GLU A 44 10.18 12.80 1.41
N ILE A 45 8.92 12.57 1.77
CA ILE A 45 7.77 13.22 1.13
C ILE A 45 7.76 14.71 1.45
N GLN A 46 7.95 15.11 2.72
CA GLN A 46 7.97 16.52 3.10
C GLN A 46 9.11 17.26 2.39
N ASP A 47 10.26 16.64 2.24
CA ASP A 47 11.39 17.24 1.54
C ASP A 47 11.18 17.32 0.02
N SER A 48 10.69 16.24 -0.57
CA SER A 48 10.50 16.16 -2.01
C SER A 48 9.26 16.88 -2.54
N PHE A 49 8.18 16.98 -1.74
CA PHE A 49 6.87 17.49 -2.14
C PHE A 49 6.40 18.64 -1.24
N ARG A 50 7.31 19.52 -0.83
CA ARG A 50 7.03 20.65 0.11
C ARG A 50 5.84 21.52 -0.27
N LYS A 51 5.65 21.75 -1.57
CA LYS A 51 4.59 22.63 -2.09
C LYS A 51 3.23 21.96 -2.06
N GLU A 52 3.20 20.65 -2.23
CA GLU A 52 1.98 19.87 -2.36
C GLU A 52 1.32 19.53 -1.02
N LYS A 53 2.08 19.59 0.10
CA LYS A 53 1.62 19.36 1.47
C LYS A 53 0.92 18.00 1.67
N TYR A 54 1.53 16.93 1.19
CA TYR A 54 1.03 15.58 1.43
C TYR A 54 1.22 15.15 2.89
N ASN A 55 0.32 14.29 3.35
CA ASN A 55 0.42 13.58 4.62
C ASN A 55 0.77 12.12 4.37
N VAL A 56 1.54 11.52 5.26
CA VAL A 56 1.78 10.08 5.30
C VAL A 56 1.07 9.53 6.52
N ASP A 57 0.16 8.57 6.32
CA ASP A 57 -0.62 7.96 7.38
C ASP A 57 -0.55 6.43 7.28
N CYS A 58 -0.45 5.74 8.44
CA CYS A 58 -0.51 4.29 8.55
C CYS A 58 -1.94 3.84 8.89
N GLU A 59 -2.36 2.69 8.35
CA GLU A 59 -3.66 2.04 8.63
C GLU A 59 -4.85 3.02 8.57
N TYR A 60 -4.75 4.06 7.74
CA TYR A 60 -5.77 5.09 7.64
C TYR A 60 -6.99 4.59 6.85
N ASN A 61 -8.06 4.31 7.56
CA ASN A 61 -9.25 3.66 7.02
C ASN A 61 -10.51 4.54 6.98
N ARG A 62 -10.42 5.82 7.35
CA ARG A 62 -11.59 6.70 7.37
C ARG A 62 -11.75 7.48 6.06
N ASP A 63 -12.96 7.44 5.51
CA ASP A 63 -13.39 8.32 4.43
C ASP A 63 -14.16 9.50 5.04
N ILE A 64 -13.44 10.57 5.36
CA ILE A 64 -14.03 11.77 5.97
C ILE A 64 -14.73 12.68 4.95
N THR A 65 -14.66 12.37 3.67
CA THR A 65 -15.45 13.08 2.64
C THR A 65 -16.92 12.68 2.68
N ARG A 66 -17.23 11.56 3.35
CA ARG A 66 -18.60 11.09 3.56
C ARG A 66 -19.10 11.57 4.91
N SER A 67 -20.30 12.15 4.93
CA SER A 67 -20.96 12.68 6.14
C SER A 67 -21.15 11.64 7.26
N ASP A 68 -21.10 10.34 6.94
CA ASP A 68 -21.25 9.25 7.88
C ASP A 68 -19.93 8.72 8.47
N GLY A 69 -18.79 9.29 8.08
CA GLY A 69 -17.46 8.94 8.56
C GLY A 69 -17.10 7.45 8.38
N ARG A 70 -17.63 6.82 7.34
CA ARG A 70 -17.48 5.38 7.10
C ARG A 70 -16.03 5.01 6.78
N VAL A 71 -15.74 3.73 7.00
CA VAL A 71 -14.48 3.09 6.64
C VAL A 71 -14.27 3.17 5.13
N LYS A 72 -13.04 3.46 4.69
CA LYS A 72 -12.66 3.36 3.28
C LYS A 72 -12.96 1.95 2.77
N LYS A 73 -13.54 1.88 1.60
CA LYS A 73 -13.90 0.63 0.95
C LYS A 73 -13.33 0.60 -0.46
N ALA A 74 -12.81 -0.54 -0.85
CA ALA A 74 -12.45 -0.82 -2.23
C ALA A 74 -13.49 -1.76 -2.86
N PHE A 75 -13.72 -1.56 -4.15
CA PHE A 75 -14.52 -2.49 -4.96
C PHE A 75 -13.58 -3.48 -5.61
N LEU A 76 -13.62 -4.73 -5.14
CA LEU A 76 -12.86 -5.82 -5.71
C LEU A 76 -13.73 -6.57 -6.74
N LEU A 77 -13.12 -7.05 -7.80
CA LEU A 77 -13.79 -7.92 -8.76
C LEU A 77 -14.10 -9.26 -8.09
N ARG A 78 -15.15 -9.95 -8.56
CA ARG A 78 -15.59 -11.22 -7.98
C ARG A 78 -14.48 -12.27 -7.96
N ASP A 79 -13.67 -12.33 -9.00
CA ASP A 79 -12.57 -13.30 -9.10
C ASP A 79 -11.44 -12.99 -8.11
N GLU A 80 -11.20 -11.71 -7.82
CA GLU A 80 -10.26 -11.24 -6.80
C GLU A 80 -10.73 -11.65 -5.39
N ILE A 81 -12.03 -11.52 -5.11
CA ILE A 81 -12.64 -11.93 -3.84
C ILE A 81 -12.58 -13.45 -3.66
N ASN A 82 -12.89 -14.21 -4.69
CA ASN A 82 -12.91 -15.68 -4.64
C ASN A 82 -11.51 -16.27 -4.43
N ALA A 83 -10.44 -15.60 -4.86
CA ALA A 83 -9.07 -16.02 -4.60
C ALA A 83 -8.73 -16.03 -3.10
N GLU A 84 -9.29 -15.08 -2.31
CA GLU A 84 -9.09 -15.00 -0.87
C GLU A 84 -9.89 -16.09 -0.11
N PHE A 85 -11.10 -16.43 -0.59
CA PHE A 85 -12.06 -17.26 0.15
C PHE A 85 -12.13 -18.72 -0.29
N LYS A 86 -11.20 -19.20 -1.10
CA LYS A 86 -11.15 -20.62 -1.48
C LYS A 86 -11.15 -21.62 -0.31
N ASN A 87 -10.90 -21.15 0.90
CA ASN A 87 -10.86 -21.94 2.14
C ASN A 87 -11.96 -21.62 3.14
N SER A 88 -12.92 -20.74 2.86
CA SER A 88 -14.04 -20.46 3.77
C SER A 88 -15.37 -20.96 3.19
N TYR A 89 -16.09 -21.72 3.99
CA TYR A 89 -17.24 -22.54 3.62
C TYR A 89 -18.56 -21.78 3.30
N GLU A 90 -18.54 -20.47 3.06
CA GLU A 90 -19.78 -19.72 2.75
C GLU A 90 -19.58 -18.77 1.56
N CYS A 91 -19.61 -19.32 0.34
CA CYS A 91 -19.78 -18.52 -0.87
C CYS A 91 -21.28 -18.31 -1.13
N GLN A 92 -21.83 -17.17 -0.69
CA GLN A 92 -23.08 -16.67 -1.29
C GLN A 92 -22.78 -16.08 -2.68
N PRO A 93 -23.69 -16.20 -3.67
CA PRO A 93 -23.50 -15.60 -4.98
C PRO A 93 -23.51 -14.08 -4.83
N LEU A 94 -22.34 -13.47 -4.88
CA LEU A 94 -22.17 -12.03 -4.87
C LEU A 94 -22.27 -11.49 -6.31
N GLU A 95 -22.83 -10.31 -6.45
CA GLU A 95 -22.77 -9.54 -7.70
C GLU A 95 -21.32 -9.41 -8.17
N TYR A 96 -21.10 -9.04 -9.44
CA TYR A 96 -19.78 -8.93 -10.08
C TYR A 96 -18.73 -8.14 -9.30
N PHE A 97 -19.17 -7.31 -8.34
CA PHE A 97 -18.33 -6.49 -7.49
C PHE A 97 -18.72 -6.65 -6.02
N GLY A 98 -17.74 -6.81 -5.14
CA GLY A 98 -17.92 -6.77 -3.69
C GLY A 98 -17.27 -5.53 -3.08
N GLU A 99 -18.00 -4.86 -2.18
CA GLU A 99 -17.47 -3.77 -1.39
C GLU A 99 -16.78 -4.34 -0.15
N ARG A 100 -15.48 -4.10 0.01
CA ARG A 100 -14.70 -4.55 1.17
C ARG A 100 -14.10 -3.38 1.92
N SER A 101 -14.17 -3.46 3.24
CA SER A 101 -13.40 -2.56 4.10
C SER A 101 -11.92 -2.83 3.92
N VAL A 102 -11.15 -1.78 3.70
CA VAL A 102 -9.73 -1.90 3.39
C VAL A 102 -8.90 -1.05 4.34
N TYR A 103 -7.75 -1.58 4.69
CA TYR A 103 -6.81 -1.01 5.62
C TYR A 103 -5.43 -1.04 4.95
N PRO A 104 -5.10 -0.05 4.10
CA PRO A 104 -3.78 0.01 3.51
C PRO A 104 -2.73 0.25 4.60
N ASP A 105 -1.57 -0.39 4.47
CA ASP A 105 -0.50 -0.23 5.45
C ASP A 105 -0.05 1.22 5.55
N ILE A 106 0.21 1.86 4.40
CA ILE A 106 0.63 3.26 4.35
C ILE A 106 -0.05 3.97 3.18
N ILE A 107 -0.45 5.22 3.39
CA ILE A 107 -0.95 6.10 2.33
C ILE A 107 -0.25 7.46 2.34
N VAL A 108 -0.09 8.02 1.13
CA VAL A 108 0.35 9.40 0.92
C VAL A 108 -0.78 10.15 0.24
N HIS A 109 -1.37 11.09 0.95
CA HIS A 109 -2.59 11.75 0.50
C HIS A 109 -2.71 13.16 1.09
N LYS A 110 -3.77 13.88 0.76
CA LYS A 110 -4.18 15.08 1.50
C LYS A 110 -5.36 14.73 2.39
N ARG A 111 -5.21 14.91 3.69
CA ARG A 111 -6.30 14.68 4.64
C ARG A 111 -7.50 15.58 4.29
N GLY A 112 -8.70 15.02 4.35
CA GLY A 112 -9.93 15.75 4.04
C GLY A 112 -10.33 15.73 2.56
N SER A 113 -9.57 15.08 1.69
CA SER A 113 -9.88 14.99 0.26
C SER A 113 -9.51 13.62 -0.30
N ASN A 114 -10.34 13.08 -1.19
CA ASN A 114 -9.98 11.92 -2.02
C ASN A 114 -9.46 12.35 -3.41
N ALA A 115 -9.44 13.64 -3.73
CA ALA A 115 -8.99 14.12 -5.03
C ALA A 115 -7.47 14.05 -5.22
N ASP A 116 -6.72 14.06 -4.12
CA ASP A 116 -5.26 14.13 -4.11
C ASP A 116 -4.62 12.89 -3.46
N ASN A 117 -5.17 11.71 -3.68
CA ASN A 117 -4.58 10.45 -3.24
C ASN A 117 -3.38 10.12 -4.13
N LEU A 118 -2.15 10.31 -3.60
CA LEU A 118 -0.92 10.18 -4.39
C LEU A 118 -0.42 8.75 -4.46
N LEU A 119 -0.27 8.10 -3.30
CA LEU A 119 0.39 6.80 -3.20
C LEU A 119 -0.27 5.95 -2.13
N VAL A 120 -0.45 4.67 -2.40
CA VAL A 120 -0.83 3.64 -1.44
C VAL A 120 0.22 2.54 -1.44
N ILE A 121 0.58 2.03 -0.27
CA ILE A 121 1.62 1.02 -0.11
C ILE A 121 1.06 -0.13 0.72
N GLU A 122 1.28 -1.35 0.24
CA GLU A 122 1.13 -2.60 0.99
C GLU A 122 2.52 -3.19 1.20
N ILE A 123 2.80 -3.63 2.43
CA ILE A 123 4.11 -4.16 2.84
C ILE A 123 3.97 -5.63 3.20
N LYS A 124 4.92 -6.44 2.76
CA LYS A 124 5.05 -7.83 3.18
C LYS A 124 6.50 -8.17 3.52
N LYS A 125 6.66 -9.02 4.51
CA LYS A 125 7.95 -9.67 4.77
C LYS A 125 8.18 -10.82 3.79
N SER A 126 9.41 -11.04 3.36
CA SER A 126 9.76 -12.08 2.40
C SER A 126 9.47 -13.50 2.90
N ASN A 127 9.41 -13.71 4.21
CA ASN A 127 9.07 -14.98 4.86
C ASN A 127 7.57 -15.13 5.18
N SER A 128 6.72 -14.21 4.74
CA SER A 128 5.28 -14.30 4.92
C SER A 128 4.74 -15.55 4.24
N ARG A 129 3.91 -16.32 4.97
CA ARG A 129 3.22 -17.52 4.44
C ARG A 129 1.90 -17.20 3.75
N PHE A 130 1.45 -15.96 3.83
CA PHE A 130 0.19 -15.52 3.22
C PHE A 130 0.37 -15.28 1.73
N ASP A 131 -0.69 -15.58 0.96
CA ASP A 131 -0.72 -15.31 -0.47
C ASP A 131 -0.70 -13.79 -0.72
N ASN A 132 0.27 -13.35 -1.50
CA ASN A 132 0.43 -11.95 -1.88
C ASN A 132 -0.62 -11.48 -2.91
N ASN A 133 -1.36 -12.40 -3.52
CA ASN A 133 -2.31 -12.07 -4.58
C ASN A 133 -3.40 -11.11 -4.10
N PHE A 134 -3.86 -11.28 -2.87
CA PHE A 134 -4.90 -10.39 -2.32
C PHE A 134 -4.41 -8.94 -2.19
N ASP A 135 -3.19 -8.73 -1.72
CA ASP A 135 -2.61 -7.38 -1.60
C ASP A 135 -2.37 -6.75 -2.98
N ILE A 136 -2.02 -7.56 -3.98
CA ILE A 136 -1.91 -7.13 -5.37
C ILE A 136 -3.28 -6.66 -5.90
N HIS A 137 -4.32 -7.45 -5.71
CA HIS A 137 -5.68 -7.08 -6.13
C HIS A 137 -6.21 -5.84 -5.40
N LYS A 138 -5.87 -5.65 -4.11
CA LYS A 138 -6.16 -4.40 -3.42
C LYS A 138 -5.49 -3.20 -4.10
N LEU A 139 -4.21 -3.31 -4.46
CA LEU A 139 -3.46 -2.24 -5.11
C LEU A 139 -4.02 -1.91 -6.50
N GLU A 140 -4.44 -2.92 -7.25
CA GLU A 140 -5.16 -2.73 -8.53
C GLU A 140 -6.47 -1.96 -8.30
N ALA A 141 -7.28 -2.38 -7.32
CA ALA A 141 -8.53 -1.71 -6.97
C ALA A 141 -8.32 -0.28 -6.44
N TYR A 142 -7.28 -0.03 -5.64
CA TYR A 142 -6.98 1.30 -5.12
C TYR A 142 -6.58 2.31 -6.21
N THR A 143 -5.88 1.83 -7.24
CA THR A 143 -5.36 2.68 -8.31
C THR A 143 -6.29 2.78 -9.51
N ARG A 144 -7.32 1.93 -9.59
CA ARG A 144 -8.30 1.91 -10.67
C ARG A 144 -9.17 3.16 -10.65
N SER A 145 -9.54 3.65 -11.83
CA SER A 145 -10.40 4.83 -12.00
C SER A 145 -11.52 4.62 -13.01
N GLU A 146 -11.64 3.42 -13.58
CA GLU A 146 -12.54 3.10 -14.68
C GLU A 146 -14.02 3.05 -14.26
N PHE A 147 -14.31 2.67 -13.01
CA PHE A 147 -15.68 2.52 -12.53
C PHE A 147 -16.12 3.74 -11.71
N LYS A 148 -17.42 4.10 -11.81
CA LYS A 148 -18.01 5.16 -10.96
C LYS A 148 -17.87 4.90 -9.47
N LYS A 149 -17.73 3.63 -9.08
CA LYS A 149 -17.57 3.17 -7.70
C LYS A 149 -16.12 3.23 -7.20
N ASP A 150 -15.14 3.43 -8.08
CA ASP A 150 -13.74 3.59 -7.71
C ASP A 150 -13.53 4.96 -7.06
N ILE A 151 -13.64 5.02 -5.76
CA ILE A 151 -13.63 6.27 -4.98
C ILE A 151 -12.24 6.65 -4.49
N LEU A 152 -11.35 5.68 -4.33
CA LEU A 152 -10.03 5.91 -3.72
C LEU A 152 -9.04 6.53 -4.71
N LYS A 153 -8.98 6.03 -5.94
CA LYS A 153 -8.24 6.59 -7.08
C LYS A 153 -6.83 7.07 -6.74
N TYR A 154 -6.07 6.25 -6.02
CA TYR A 154 -4.67 6.55 -5.79
C TYR A 154 -3.93 6.60 -7.13
N LYS A 155 -3.11 7.62 -7.32
CA LYS A 155 -2.34 7.78 -8.57
C LYS A 155 -1.36 6.64 -8.78
N TYR A 156 -0.75 6.17 -7.69
CA TYR A 156 0.17 5.05 -7.69
C TYR A 156 -0.08 4.10 -6.52
N GLY A 157 0.20 2.82 -6.76
CA GLY A 157 0.27 1.78 -5.75
C GLY A 157 1.65 1.16 -5.70
N VAL A 158 2.07 0.72 -4.53
CA VAL A 158 3.33 0.01 -4.32
C VAL A 158 3.09 -1.23 -3.49
N PHE A 159 3.56 -2.37 -3.99
CA PHE A 159 3.74 -3.58 -3.19
C PHE A 159 5.21 -3.71 -2.85
N LEU A 160 5.53 -3.64 -1.56
CA LEU A 160 6.89 -3.63 -1.05
C LEU A 160 7.16 -4.93 -0.31
N VAL A 161 8.01 -5.80 -0.87
CA VAL A 161 8.43 -7.04 -0.21
C VAL A 161 9.80 -6.81 0.43
N ILE A 162 9.82 -6.82 1.77
CA ILE A 162 11.02 -6.54 2.57
C ILE A 162 11.65 -7.87 3.01
N ASN A 163 12.95 -8.01 2.73
CA ASN A 163 13.70 -9.16 3.19
C ASN A 163 14.01 -9.04 4.69
N VAL A 164 13.82 -10.14 5.42
CA VAL A 164 14.05 -10.25 6.87
C VAL A 164 14.93 -11.46 7.17
N CYS A 165 15.42 -11.57 8.40
CA CYS A 165 16.31 -12.66 8.87
C CYS A 165 17.68 -12.68 8.16
N SER A 166 18.22 -11.51 7.80
CA SER A 166 19.54 -11.41 7.17
C SER A 166 20.34 -10.31 7.85
N GLU A 167 21.62 -10.57 8.15
CA GLU A 167 22.55 -9.58 8.71
C GLU A 167 22.81 -8.40 7.75
N SER A 168 22.56 -8.62 6.47
CA SER A 168 22.62 -7.58 5.43
C SER A 168 21.42 -7.78 4.52
N PRO A 169 20.22 -7.31 4.91
CA PRO A 169 19.02 -7.52 4.13
C PRO A 169 19.20 -6.91 2.72
N PRO A 170 19.03 -7.73 1.67
CA PRO A 170 19.12 -7.22 0.31
C PRO A 170 18.02 -6.18 0.07
N SER A 171 18.21 -5.37 -0.96
CA SER A 171 17.21 -4.40 -1.40
C SER A 171 15.82 -5.02 -1.52
N PRO A 172 14.75 -4.30 -1.16
CA PRO A 172 13.40 -4.81 -1.24
C PRO A 172 12.98 -5.04 -2.69
N LYS A 173 12.04 -5.96 -2.91
CA LYS A 173 11.35 -6.04 -4.20
C LYS A 173 10.22 -5.01 -4.19
N VAL A 174 10.17 -4.17 -5.22
CA VAL A 174 9.18 -3.10 -5.33
C VAL A 174 8.38 -3.27 -6.62
N PHE A 175 7.07 -3.43 -6.49
CA PHE A 175 6.18 -3.53 -7.63
C PHE A 175 5.27 -2.31 -7.66
N TRP A 176 5.17 -1.68 -8.82
CA TRP A 176 4.41 -0.46 -9.00
C TRP A 176 3.10 -0.72 -9.74
N PHE A 177 2.06 0.01 -9.32
CA PHE A 177 0.72 -0.05 -9.90
C PHE A 177 0.24 1.35 -10.24
N SER A 178 -0.53 1.47 -11.31
CA SER A 178 -1.24 2.67 -11.71
C SER A 178 -2.39 2.27 -12.63
N GLU A 179 -3.50 3.00 -12.57
CA GLU A 179 -4.68 2.76 -13.41
C GLU A 179 -5.18 1.30 -13.36
N GLY A 180 -5.14 0.71 -12.16
CA GLY A 180 -5.59 -0.66 -11.93
C GLY A 180 -4.68 -1.75 -12.48
N LYS A 181 -3.44 -1.43 -12.85
CA LYS A 181 -2.50 -2.40 -13.46
C LYS A 181 -1.11 -2.27 -12.86
N LYS A 182 -0.41 -3.39 -12.81
CA LYS A 182 1.03 -3.41 -12.55
C LYS A 182 1.76 -2.77 -13.72
N ILE A 183 2.57 -1.75 -13.44
CA ILE A 183 3.29 -0.97 -14.47
C ILE A 183 4.78 -1.25 -14.52
N ASP A 184 5.37 -1.69 -13.40
CA ASP A 184 6.82 -1.92 -13.34
C ASP A 184 7.20 -2.84 -12.19
N GLN A 185 8.31 -3.53 -12.36
CA GLN A 185 9.01 -4.27 -11.32
C GLN A 185 10.45 -3.78 -11.27
N ASN A 186 10.79 -2.98 -10.28
CA ASN A 186 12.17 -2.61 -10.01
C ASN A 186 12.74 -3.49 -8.91
N VAL A 187 13.83 -4.17 -9.20
CA VAL A 187 14.71 -4.77 -8.20
C VAL A 187 15.81 -3.73 -7.97
N TYR A 188 15.86 -3.17 -6.79
CA TYR A 188 16.90 -2.19 -6.41
C TYR A 188 18.10 -2.91 -5.83
#